data_2558ed5424281e7081b3fa6dd41cde7c
#
_entry.id   2558ed5424281e7081b3fa6dd41cde7c
#
_cell.length_a   1.000
_cell.length_b   1.000
_cell.length_c   1.000
_cell.angle_alpha   90.00
_cell.angle_beta   90.00
_cell.angle_gamma   90.00
#
_symmetry.space_group_name_H-M   'P 1'
#
loop_
_entity.id
_entity.type
_entity.pdbx_description
1 polymer ?
#
loop_
_entity_poly.entity_id
_entity_poly.type
_entity_poly.pdbx_seq_one_letter_code
_entity_poly.pdbx_strand_id
1 'polypeptide(L)'
;EAHLYDGIKEILQQLSQDPSKKIFITTSKNEPIALEMCKHLGITEYFEGIYGSTPAAFHKADVLQRAITENQAPKDQSVIVGDTKFDLIGGKTVGIKTIAVTWGFGANETLLAENPDFVTETPQELWDILK
;
A
#
# COMPACT_ATOMS: atom_id res chain seq x y z
N GLU A 1 -18.81 2.44 -4.32
CA GLU A 1 -18.13 3.28 -5.29
C GLU A 1 -16.76 3.69 -4.78
N ALA A 2 -15.72 3.53 -5.62
CA ALA A 2 -14.35 3.80 -5.21
C ALA A 2 -14.05 5.30 -5.18
N HIS A 3 -13.42 5.74 -4.10
CA HIS A 3 -12.95 7.13 -3.99
C HIS A 3 -11.76 7.17 -3.02
N LEU A 4 -10.95 8.20 -3.10
CA LEU A 4 -9.83 8.37 -2.18
C LEU A 4 -10.29 9.07 -0.91
N TYR A 5 -9.68 8.69 0.22
CA TYR A 5 -9.87 9.42 1.46
C TYR A 5 -9.22 10.80 1.37
N ASP A 6 -9.79 11.77 2.11
CA ASP A 6 -9.28 13.13 2.12
C ASP A 6 -7.80 13.16 2.54
N GLY A 7 -7.01 13.92 1.82
CA GLY A 7 -5.59 14.09 2.11
C GLY A 7 -4.66 13.08 1.45
N ILE A 8 -5.20 11.96 0.94
CA ILE A 8 -4.36 10.91 0.35
C ILE A 8 -3.79 11.34 -1.00
N LYS A 9 -4.59 11.99 -1.83
CA LYS A 9 -4.11 12.42 -3.15
C LYS A 9 -2.92 13.37 -3.03
N GLU A 10 -2.96 14.26 -2.06
CA GLU A 10 -1.87 15.21 -1.80
C GLU A 10 -0.60 14.48 -1.38
N ILE A 11 -0.72 13.45 -0.55
CA ILE A 11 0.42 12.63 -0.15
C ILE A 11 1.01 11.93 -1.37
N LEU A 12 0.18 11.33 -2.21
CA LEU A 12 0.64 10.65 -3.42
C LEU A 12 1.36 11.61 -4.36
N GLN A 13 0.82 12.81 -4.54
CA GLN A 13 1.45 13.82 -5.39
C GLN A 13 2.83 14.18 -4.86
N GLN A 14 2.97 14.42 -3.57
CA GLN A 14 4.23 14.81 -2.98
C GLN A 14 5.26 13.69 -3.02
N LEU A 15 4.84 12.47 -2.72
CA LEU A 15 5.74 11.32 -2.80
C LEU A 15 6.21 11.07 -4.23
N SER A 16 5.33 11.23 -5.21
CA SER A 16 5.69 10.99 -6.61
C SER A 16 6.71 12.02 -7.13
N GLN A 17 6.80 13.17 -6.50
CA GLN A 17 7.75 14.22 -6.86
C GLN A 17 9.12 14.05 -6.22
N ASP A 18 9.23 13.13 -5.25
CA ASP A 18 10.49 12.87 -4.56
C ASP A 18 11.26 11.77 -5.29
N PRO A 19 12.40 12.09 -5.96
CA PRO A 19 13.11 11.09 -6.74
C PRO A 19 13.75 9.98 -5.91
N SER A 20 13.84 10.17 -4.59
CA SER A 20 14.36 9.12 -3.71
C SER A 20 13.30 8.10 -3.31
N LYS A 21 12.04 8.33 -3.67
CA LYS A 21 10.92 7.45 -3.26
C LYS A 21 10.21 6.89 -4.48
N LYS A 22 9.79 5.63 -4.35
CA LYS A 22 8.98 4.96 -5.37
C LYS A 22 7.73 4.42 -4.69
N ILE A 23 6.58 4.63 -5.30
CA ILE A 23 5.32 4.18 -4.73
C ILE A 23 4.64 3.19 -5.66
N PHE A 24 4.03 2.18 -5.05
CA PHE A 24 3.37 1.10 -5.75
C PHE A 24 2.03 0.83 -5.11
N ILE A 25 1.09 0.31 -5.90
CA ILE A 25 -0.12 -0.29 -5.34
C ILE A 25 0.05 -1.79 -5.33
N THR A 26 -0.31 -2.41 -4.20
CA THR A 26 -0.44 -3.85 -4.09
C THR A 26 -1.82 -4.13 -3.51
N THR A 27 -2.59 -4.97 -4.19
CA THR A 27 -3.96 -5.25 -3.79
C THR A 27 -4.31 -6.71 -4.08
N SER A 28 -5.24 -7.28 -3.31
CA SER A 28 -5.76 -8.60 -3.60
C SER A 28 -6.84 -8.59 -4.68
N LYS A 29 -7.26 -7.41 -5.14
CA LYS A 29 -8.15 -7.32 -6.29
C LYS A 29 -7.44 -7.84 -7.55
N ASN A 30 -8.22 -8.38 -8.47
CA ASN A 30 -7.72 -8.79 -9.78
C ASN A 30 -6.96 -7.63 -10.44
N GLU A 31 -5.79 -7.91 -11.01
CA GLU A 31 -4.92 -6.84 -11.51
C GLU A 31 -5.56 -5.95 -12.59
N PRO A 32 -6.23 -6.49 -13.62
CA PRO A 32 -6.93 -5.63 -14.58
C PRO A 32 -7.97 -4.73 -13.94
N ILE A 33 -8.68 -5.22 -12.93
CA ILE A 33 -9.67 -4.41 -12.22
C ILE A 33 -8.97 -3.31 -11.42
N ALA A 34 -7.85 -3.62 -10.78
CA ALA A 34 -7.07 -2.64 -10.03
C ALA A 34 -6.56 -1.52 -10.96
N LEU A 35 -6.08 -1.87 -12.14
CA LEU A 35 -5.62 -0.90 -13.13
C LEU A 35 -6.76 0.03 -13.56
N GLU A 36 -7.93 -0.52 -13.84
CA GLU A 36 -9.09 0.28 -14.21
C GLU A 36 -9.52 1.22 -13.09
N MET A 37 -9.50 0.73 -11.85
CA MET A 37 -9.89 1.53 -10.69
C MET A 37 -8.95 2.72 -10.51
N CYS A 38 -7.63 2.51 -10.63
CA CYS A 38 -6.66 3.60 -10.50
C CYS A 38 -6.82 4.63 -11.62
N LYS A 39 -7.12 4.17 -12.82
CA LYS A 39 -7.38 5.05 -13.96
C LYS A 39 -8.64 5.90 -13.71
N HIS A 40 -9.70 5.27 -13.22
CA HIS A 40 -10.93 5.96 -12.88
C HIS A 40 -10.71 7.02 -11.80
N LEU A 41 -9.89 6.71 -10.80
CA LEU A 41 -9.57 7.65 -9.71
C LEU A 41 -8.57 8.72 -10.13
N GLY A 42 -7.95 8.58 -11.30
CA GLY A 42 -6.98 9.56 -11.79
C GLY A 42 -5.66 9.55 -11.04
N ILE A 43 -5.23 8.39 -10.52
CA ILE A 43 -4.03 8.30 -9.69
C ILE A 43 -2.93 7.43 -10.30
N THR A 44 -3.16 6.83 -11.45
CA THR A 44 -2.21 5.91 -12.08
C THR A 44 -0.82 6.52 -12.23
N GLU A 45 -0.75 7.80 -12.56
CA GLU A 45 0.51 8.48 -12.81
C GLU A 45 1.42 8.63 -11.60
N TYR A 46 0.90 8.46 -10.38
CA TYR A 46 1.70 8.59 -9.18
C TYR A 46 2.48 7.33 -8.83
N PHE A 47 2.16 6.21 -9.45
CA PHE A 47 2.74 4.92 -9.10
C PHE A 47 3.72 4.42 -10.13
N GLU A 48 4.82 3.83 -9.65
CA GLU A 48 5.77 3.13 -10.51
C GLU A 48 5.19 1.83 -11.05
N GLY A 49 4.27 1.21 -10.30
CA GLY A 49 3.59 0.01 -10.73
C GLY A 49 2.34 -0.25 -9.91
N ILE A 50 1.41 -0.99 -10.52
CA ILE A 50 0.16 -1.38 -9.88
C ILE A 50 0.07 -2.89 -9.97
N TYR A 51 0.09 -3.56 -8.82
CA TYR A 51 0.12 -5.00 -8.71
C TYR A 51 -1.16 -5.50 -8.07
N GLY A 52 -1.86 -6.36 -8.77
CA GLY A 52 -3.06 -7.00 -8.27
C GLY A 52 -2.91 -8.52 -8.29
N SER A 53 -3.95 -9.23 -7.89
CA SER A 53 -3.92 -10.67 -7.89
C SER A 53 -3.94 -11.21 -9.33
N THR A 54 -3.24 -12.32 -9.52
CA THR A 54 -3.22 -13.08 -10.78
C THR A 54 -3.43 -14.55 -10.43
N PRO A 55 -3.71 -15.41 -11.40
CA PRO A 55 -3.83 -16.84 -11.10
C PRO A 55 -2.57 -17.44 -10.45
N ALA A 56 -1.39 -16.86 -10.74
CA ALA A 56 -0.13 -17.36 -10.19
C ALA A 56 0.23 -16.70 -8.84
N ALA A 57 -0.37 -15.55 -8.50
CA ALA A 57 -0.04 -14.80 -7.29
C ALA A 57 -1.29 -14.09 -6.79
N PHE A 58 -2.10 -14.78 -5.99
CA PHE A 58 -3.40 -14.26 -5.56
C PHE A 58 -3.49 -13.91 -4.07
N HIS A 59 -2.55 -14.38 -3.24
CA HIS A 59 -2.48 -13.95 -1.85
C HIS A 59 -1.76 -12.60 -1.75
N LYS A 60 -2.12 -11.80 -0.75
CA LYS A 60 -1.52 -10.47 -0.57
C LYS A 60 0.00 -10.54 -0.49
N ALA A 61 0.54 -11.52 0.24
CA ALA A 61 2.00 -11.69 0.35
C ALA A 61 2.64 -11.98 -1.00
N ASP A 62 1.97 -12.76 -1.86
CA ASP A 62 2.49 -13.09 -3.19
C ASP A 62 2.52 -11.86 -4.09
N VAL A 63 1.46 -11.06 -4.05
CA VAL A 63 1.37 -9.81 -4.81
C VAL A 63 2.48 -8.86 -4.38
N LEU A 64 2.66 -8.71 -3.07
CA LEU A 64 3.66 -7.82 -2.50
C LEU A 64 5.07 -8.31 -2.84
N GLN A 65 5.33 -9.61 -2.72
CA GLN A 65 6.63 -10.18 -3.06
C GLN A 65 6.96 -9.95 -4.54
N ARG A 66 5.97 -10.07 -5.43
CA ARG A 66 6.18 -9.81 -6.84
C ARG A 66 6.61 -8.37 -7.09
N ALA A 67 5.94 -7.42 -6.43
CA ALA A 67 6.30 -6.01 -6.57
C ALA A 67 7.73 -5.75 -6.10
N ILE A 68 8.12 -6.34 -4.97
CA ILE A 68 9.47 -6.20 -4.43
C ILE A 68 10.50 -6.79 -5.38
N THR A 69 10.26 -8.00 -5.86
CA THR A 69 11.20 -8.72 -6.71
C THR A 69 11.39 -8.03 -8.07
N GLU A 70 10.30 -7.65 -8.72
CA GLU A 70 10.36 -7.03 -10.04
C GLU A 70 11.03 -5.67 -10.02
N ASN A 71 10.98 -4.98 -8.90
CA ASN A 71 11.55 -3.63 -8.77
C ASN A 71 12.86 -3.62 -7.99
N GLN A 72 13.33 -4.78 -7.54
CA GLN A 72 14.56 -4.92 -6.77
C GLN A 72 14.56 -3.99 -5.54
N ALA A 73 13.40 -3.88 -4.90
CA ALA A 73 13.22 -2.98 -3.76
C ALA A 73 13.95 -3.53 -2.53
N PRO A 74 14.78 -2.71 -1.86
CA PRO A 74 15.45 -3.15 -0.62
C PRO A 74 14.41 -3.28 0.49
N LYS A 75 14.37 -4.45 1.12
CA LYS A 75 13.36 -4.71 2.16
C LYS A 75 13.52 -3.80 3.37
N ASP A 76 14.74 -3.45 3.73
CA ASP A 76 15.01 -2.57 4.86
C ASP A 76 14.63 -1.11 4.60
N GLN A 77 14.28 -0.77 3.36
CA GLN A 77 13.85 0.58 2.97
C GLN A 77 12.43 0.59 2.42
N SER A 78 11.71 -0.52 2.60
CA SER A 78 10.36 -0.67 2.07
C SER A 78 9.34 -0.77 3.20
N VAL A 79 8.16 -0.17 2.97
CA VAL A 79 7.06 -0.27 3.91
C VAL A 79 5.77 -0.55 3.16
N ILE A 80 4.82 -1.22 3.81
CA ILE A 80 3.46 -1.33 3.31
C ILE A 80 2.55 -0.50 4.19
N VAL A 81 1.64 0.23 3.55
CA VAL A 81 0.61 1.02 4.21
C VAL A 81 -0.72 0.34 3.94
N GLY A 82 -1.41 -0.07 5.00
CA GLY A 82 -2.64 -0.80 4.81
C GLY A 82 -3.69 -0.55 5.87
N ASP A 83 -4.93 -0.81 5.51
CA ASP A 83 -6.09 -0.64 6.37
C ASP A 83 -6.73 -1.97 6.75
N THR A 84 -6.16 -3.09 6.33
CA THR A 84 -6.66 -4.42 6.69
C THR A 84 -5.54 -5.27 7.27
N LYS A 85 -5.94 -6.29 8.05
CA LYS A 85 -4.98 -7.23 8.62
C LYS A 85 -4.19 -7.97 7.53
N PHE A 86 -4.77 -8.15 6.34
CA PHE A 86 -4.11 -8.87 5.25
C PHE A 86 -2.90 -8.10 4.73
N ASP A 87 -2.97 -6.76 4.71
CA ASP A 87 -1.83 -5.92 4.34
C ASP A 87 -0.68 -6.12 5.33
N LEU A 88 -0.99 -6.14 6.61
CA LEU A 88 0.03 -6.28 7.65
C LEU A 88 0.62 -7.69 7.67
N ILE A 89 -0.21 -8.71 7.52
CA ILE A 89 0.26 -10.09 7.43
C ILE A 89 1.18 -10.24 6.21
N GLY A 90 0.77 -9.68 5.06
CA GLY A 90 1.59 -9.72 3.85
C GLY A 90 2.94 -9.06 4.05
N GLY A 91 2.95 -7.86 4.65
CA GLY A 91 4.19 -7.13 4.92
C GLY A 91 5.14 -7.90 5.81
N LYS A 92 4.63 -8.49 6.88
CA LYS A 92 5.45 -9.31 7.79
C LYS A 92 5.96 -10.56 7.11
N THR A 93 5.11 -11.20 6.30
CA THR A 93 5.50 -12.41 5.59
C THR A 93 6.68 -12.16 4.65
N VAL A 94 6.69 -11.03 3.95
CA VAL A 94 7.79 -10.71 3.03
C VAL A 94 8.94 -9.97 3.71
N GLY A 95 8.79 -9.56 4.97
CA GLY A 95 9.88 -9.00 5.75
C GLY A 95 10.09 -7.50 5.59
N ILE A 96 9.03 -6.74 5.39
CA ILE A 96 9.11 -5.27 5.33
C ILE A 96 8.32 -4.65 6.48
N LYS A 97 8.56 -3.37 6.74
CA LYS A 97 7.85 -2.65 7.79
C LYS A 97 6.38 -2.42 7.42
N THR A 98 5.54 -2.33 8.44
CA THR A 98 4.10 -2.19 8.26
C THR A 98 3.59 -0.93 8.94
N ILE A 99 2.70 -0.22 8.25
CA ILE A 99 2.03 0.97 8.77
C ILE A 99 0.53 0.71 8.67
N ALA A 100 -0.14 0.71 9.82
CA ALA A 100 -1.59 0.59 9.87
C ALA A 100 -2.24 1.97 9.80
N VAL A 101 -3.27 2.09 8.95
CA VAL A 101 -4.09 3.30 8.91
C VAL A 101 -5.48 2.96 9.44
N THR A 102 -5.96 3.75 10.40
CA THR A 102 -7.19 3.42 11.12
C THR A 102 -8.44 4.07 10.55
N TRP A 103 -8.31 4.90 9.54
CA TRP A 103 -9.47 5.52 8.89
C TRP A 103 -10.01 4.71 7.71
N GLY A 104 -9.46 3.54 7.44
CA GLY A 104 -9.88 2.68 6.34
C GLY A 104 -11.02 1.74 6.72
N PHE A 105 -11.22 0.72 5.88
CA PHE A 105 -12.32 -0.23 6.04
C PHE A 105 -12.06 -1.33 7.06
N GLY A 106 -10.80 -1.59 7.39
CA GLY A 106 -10.45 -2.66 8.31
C GLY A 106 -10.86 -2.32 9.74
N ALA A 107 -11.21 -3.35 10.51
CA ALA A 107 -11.50 -3.17 11.94
C ALA A 107 -10.19 -2.92 12.69
N ASN A 108 -10.14 -1.85 13.47
CA ASN A 108 -8.92 -1.45 14.17
C ASN A 108 -8.39 -2.54 15.10
N GLU A 109 -9.27 -3.28 15.75
CA GLU A 109 -8.86 -4.36 16.64
C GLU A 109 -8.05 -5.44 15.91
N THR A 110 -8.49 -5.82 14.70
CA THR A 110 -7.78 -6.82 13.92
C THR A 110 -6.47 -6.28 13.36
N LEU A 111 -6.42 -4.99 13.02
CA LEU A 111 -5.19 -4.35 12.59
C LEU A 111 -4.15 -4.34 13.70
N LEU A 112 -4.54 -3.88 14.89
CA LEU A 112 -3.62 -3.75 16.00
C LEU A 112 -3.14 -5.10 16.50
N ALA A 113 -3.94 -6.15 16.36
CA ALA A 113 -3.57 -7.50 16.73
C ALA A 113 -2.41 -8.04 15.89
N GLU A 114 -2.15 -7.48 14.70
CA GLU A 114 -1.03 -7.88 13.85
C GLU A 114 0.28 -7.17 14.20
N ASN A 115 0.29 -6.35 15.24
CA ASN A 115 1.48 -5.65 15.72
C ASN A 115 2.19 -4.85 14.63
N PRO A 116 1.51 -3.86 14.02
CA PRO A 116 2.16 -3.03 13.01
C PRO A 116 3.33 -2.24 13.61
N ASP A 117 4.31 -1.93 12.78
CA ASP A 117 5.46 -1.12 13.22
C ASP A 117 5.02 0.31 13.53
N PHE A 118 4.05 0.84 12.79
CA PHE A 118 3.50 2.17 13.01
C PHE A 118 1.98 2.14 12.91
N VAL A 119 1.32 2.99 13.68
CA VAL A 119 -0.14 3.18 13.60
C VAL A 119 -0.40 4.65 13.36
N THR A 120 -1.22 4.96 12.35
CA THR A 120 -1.58 6.34 12.04
C THR A 120 -3.09 6.48 12.00
N GLU A 121 -3.59 7.58 12.56
CA GLU A 121 -5.01 7.86 12.65
C GLU A 121 -5.45 8.95 11.67
N THR A 122 -4.50 9.69 11.09
CA THR A 122 -4.78 10.75 10.13
C THR A 122 -3.79 10.71 8.99
N PRO A 123 -4.17 11.24 7.80
CA PRO A 123 -3.22 11.37 6.69
C PRO A 123 -1.98 12.18 7.05
N GLN A 124 -2.12 13.19 7.92
CA GLN A 124 -0.96 13.98 8.34
C GLN A 124 0.06 13.12 9.09
N GLU A 125 -0.40 12.24 9.98
CA GLU A 125 0.49 11.33 10.69
C GLU A 125 1.21 10.41 9.71
N LEU A 126 0.50 9.91 8.71
CA LEU A 126 1.10 9.07 7.68
C LEU A 126 2.17 9.84 6.90
N TRP A 127 1.87 11.06 6.50
CA TRP A 127 2.83 11.90 5.78
C TRP A 127 4.10 12.13 6.62
N ASP A 128 3.94 12.36 7.91
CA ASP A 128 5.08 12.60 8.81
C ASP A 128 6.04 11.41 8.87
N ILE A 129 5.53 10.20 8.68
CA ILE A 129 6.36 9.00 8.63
C ILE A 129 7.01 8.83 7.25
N LEU A 130 6.26 9.10 6.18
CA LEU A 130 6.71 8.79 4.81
C LEU A 130 7.63 9.85 4.20
N LYS A 131 7.53 11.09 4.63
CA LYS A 131 8.32 12.19 4.05
C LYS A 131 9.83 12.07 4.27
#